data_8662acf6ebffb38a82716c318fc7ab6e
#
_entry.id   8662acf6ebffb38a82716c318fc7ab6e
#
_cell.length_a   1.000
_cell.length_b   1.000
_cell.length_c   1.000
_cell.angle_alpha   90.00
_cell.angle_beta   90.00
_cell.angle_gamma   90.00
#
_symmetry.space_group_name_H-M   'P 1'
#
loop_
_entity.id
_entity.type
_entity.pdbx_description
1 polymer ?
#
loop_
_entity_poly.entity_id
_entity_poly.type
_entity_poly.pdbx_seq_one_letter_code
_entity_poly.pdbx_strand_id
1 'polypeptide(L)'
;MIIKLAPPKIFSMIQNYEPQDRPLFAKQLLKIYDRVTVRTELRGLEAAREAFDLTNNPMRQKEREERYGRHRSVSVGDVIEVSGINYFCDSVGWVEI
;
A
#
# COMPACT_ATOMS: atom_id res chain seq x y z
N MET A 1 5.69 -2.24 9.66
CA MET A 1 5.40 -1.49 8.43
C MET A 1 4.15 -0.65 8.59
N ILE A 2 4.03 0.37 7.78
CA ILE A 2 2.84 1.20 7.74
C ILE A 2 2.18 1.05 6.38
N ILE A 3 0.97 0.52 6.37
CA ILE A 3 0.18 0.44 5.15
C ILE A 3 -0.56 1.76 5.00
N LYS A 4 -0.32 2.46 3.90
CA LYS A 4 -0.92 3.76 3.60
C LYS A 4 -1.93 3.57 2.48
N LEU A 5 -3.21 3.76 2.81
CA LEU A 5 -4.31 3.55 1.87
C LEU A 5 -4.78 4.88 1.31
N ALA A 6 -4.80 4.99 0.00
CA ALA A 6 -5.32 6.18 -0.66
C ALA A 6 -6.81 6.34 -0.33
N PRO A 7 -7.25 7.52 0.12
CA PRO A 7 -8.68 7.78 0.29
C PRO A 7 -9.43 7.58 -1.04
N PRO A 8 -10.73 7.28 -1.02
CA PRO A 8 -11.48 6.97 -2.24
C PRO A 8 -11.32 7.99 -3.36
N LYS A 9 -11.34 9.27 -3.02
CA LYS A 9 -11.16 10.34 -4.01
C LYS A 9 -9.78 10.31 -4.66
N ILE A 10 -8.74 10.12 -3.85
CA ILE A 10 -7.36 10.05 -4.34
C ILE A 10 -7.16 8.78 -5.15
N PHE A 11 -7.70 7.67 -4.68
CA PHE A 11 -7.66 6.40 -5.41
C PHE A 11 -8.22 6.56 -6.82
N SER A 12 -9.38 7.21 -6.96
CA SER A 12 -9.99 7.47 -8.27
C SER A 12 -9.14 8.39 -9.13
N MET A 13 -8.54 9.43 -8.53
CA MET A 13 -7.70 10.37 -9.27
C MET A 13 -6.44 9.71 -9.82
N ILE A 14 -5.80 8.84 -9.03
CA ILE A 14 -4.58 8.14 -9.45
C ILE A 14 -4.84 7.33 -10.72
N GLN A 15 -6.00 6.71 -10.85
CA GLN A 15 -6.33 5.90 -12.02
C GLN A 15 -6.37 6.71 -13.33
N ASN A 16 -6.55 8.02 -13.23
CA ASN A 16 -6.62 8.90 -14.39
C ASN A 16 -5.27 9.45 -14.84
N TYR A 17 -4.21 9.24 -14.04
CA TYR A 17 -2.86 9.66 -14.42
C TYR A 17 -2.20 8.60 -15.29
N GLU A 18 -1.27 9.06 -16.14
CA GLU A 18 -0.41 8.15 -16.86
C GLU A 18 0.41 7.30 -15.86
N PRO A 19 0.68 6.02 -16.15
CA PRO A 19 1.37 5.16 -15.18
C PRO A 19 2.66 5.75 -14.64
N GLN A 20 3.46 6.40 -15.47
CA GLN A 20 4.73 6.99 -15.05
C GLN A 20 4.57 8.16 -14.07
N ASP A 21 3.40 8.81 -14.06
CA ASP A 21 3.13 9.99 -13.23
C ASP A 21 2.47 9.62 -11.88
N ARG A 22 1.92 8.42 -11.77
CA ARG A 22 1.20 7.98 -10.58
C ARG A 22 2.04 7.98 -9.30
N PRO A 23 3.29 7.47 -9.31
CA PRO A 23 4.11 7.48 -8.10
C PRO A 23 4.39 8.89 -7.58
N LEU A 24 4.67 9.83 -8.47
CA LEU A 24 4.95 11.21 -8.08
C LEU A 24 3.69 11.88 -7.51
N PHE A 25 2.54 11.63 -8.10
CA PHE A 25 1.27 12.14 -7.61
C PHE A 25 0.98 11.61 -6.19
N ALA A 26 1.15 10.30 -6.00
CA ALA A 26 0.98 9.69 -4.68
C ALA A 26 1.94 10.29 -3.65
N LYS A 27 3.19 10.50 -4.02
CA LYS A 27 4.20 11.07 -3.13
C LYS A 27 3.78 12.44 -2.60
N GLN A 28 3.18 13.27 -3.43
CA GLN A 28 2.71 14.60 -3.05
C GLN A 28 1.54 14.56 -2.05
N LEU A 29 0.81 13.45 -2.01
CA LEU A 29 -0.42 13.32 -1.23
C LEU A 29 -0.32 12.33 -0.07
N LEU A 30 0.89 11.85 0.25
CA LEU A 30 1.06 10.85 1.31
C LEU A 30 0.49 11.28 2.66
N LYS A 31 0.48 12.56 2.95
CA LYS A 31 -0.01 13.08 4.24
C LYS A 31 -1.49 12.82 4.47
N ILE A 32 -2.28 12.66 3.41
CA ILE A 32 -3.72 12.44 3.53
C ILE A 32 -4.10 10.96 3.36
N TYR A 33 -3.14 10.08 3.17
CA TYR A 33 -3.40 8.64 3.12
C TYR A 33 -3.78 8.14 4.52
N ASP A 34 -4.70 7.19 4.56
CA ASP A 34 -5.06 6.50 5.80
C ASP A 34 -3.94 5.53 6.16
N ARG A 35 -3.56 5.49 7.43
CA ARG A 35 -2.40 4.74 7.90
C ARG A 35 -2.83 3.59 8.80
N VAL A 36 -2.34 2.39 8.50
CA VAL A 36 -2.54 1.20 9.31
C VAL A 36 -1.19 0.60 9.63
N THR A 37 -0.85 0.52 10.91
CA THR A 37 0.41 -0.08 11.32
C THR A 37 0.25 -1.59 11.43
N VAL A 38 1.13 -2.34 10.78
CA VAL A 38 1.14 -3.80 10.82
C VAL A 38 2.54 -4.25 11.19
N ARG A 39 2.62 -5.14 12.18
CA ARG A 39 3.89 -5.69 12.61
C ARG A 39 4.42 -6.66 11.56
N THR A 40 5.69 -6.52 11.21
CA THR A 40 6.39 -7.45 10.33
C THR A 40 7.86 -7.51 10.69
N GLU A 41 8.48 -8.65 10.47
CA GLU A 41 9.93 -8.81 10.58
C GLU A 41 10.61 -8.79 9.22
N LEU A 42 9.82 -8.71 8.16
CA LEU A 42 10.33 -8.59 6.79
C LEU A 42 10.85 -7.18 6.56
N ARG A 43 11.74 -7.03 5.59
CA ARG A 43 12.38 -5.76 5.27
C ARG A 43 12.19 -5.41 3.80
N GLY A 44 12.26 -4.13 3.51
CA GLY A 44 12.27 -3.61 2.15
C GLY A 44 11.08 -4.08 1.33
N LEU A 45 11.36 -4.44 0.10
CA LEU A 45 10.35 -4.86 -0.86
C LEU A 45 9.59 -6.11 -0.43
N GLU A 46 10.23 -7.01 0.32
CA GLU A 46 9.55 -8.21 0.82
C GLU A 46 8.41 -7.85 1.76
N ALA A 47 8.58 -6.82 2.59
CA ALA A 47 7.53 -6.35 3.47
C ALA A 47 6.36 -5.75 2.67
N ALA A 48 6.65 -5.01 1.60
CA ALA A 48 5.63 -4.47 0.73
C ALA A 48 4.83 -5.59 0.05
N ARG A 49 5.52 -6.61 -0.44
CA ARG A 49 4.87 -7.79 -1.03
C ARG A 49 4.03 -8.55 -0.02
N GLU A 50 4.51 -8.64 1.21
CA GLU A 50 3.75 -9.26 2.29
C GLU A 50 2.46 -8.50 2.58
N ALA A 51 2.50 -7.17 2.60
CA ALA A 51 1.32 -6.36 2.81
C ALA A 51 0.26 -6.63 1.74
N PHE A 52 0.68 -6.74 0.48
CA PHE A 52 -0.23 -7.05 -0.61
C PHE A 52 -0.82 -8.46 -0.46
N ASP A 53 0.02 -9.45 -0.20
CA ASP A 53 -0.44 -10.83 -0.06
C ASP A 53 -1.35 -11.00 1.16
N LEU A 54 -0.96 -10.46 2.29
CA LEU A 54 -1.76 -10.53 3.53
C LEU A 54 -3.19 -9.97 3.30
N THR A 55 -3.31 -8.88 2.57
CA THR A 55 -4.60 -8.20 2.41
C THR A 55 -5.40 -8.66 1.19
N ASN A 56 -4.80 -9.39 0.25
CA ASN A 56 -5.47 -9.83 -0.97
C ASN A 56 -5.61 -11.36 -1.09
N ASN A 57 -4.81 -12.13 -0.38
CA ASN A 57 -4.86 -13.59 -0.47
C ASN A 57 -6.03 -14.13 0.36
N PRO A 58 -7.07 -14.71 -0.25
CA PRO A 58 -8.23 -15.22 0.49
C PRO A 58 -7.89 -16.36 1.44
N MET A 59 -6.78 -17.06 1.22
CA MET A 59 -6.33 -18.14 2.11
C MET A 59 -5.80 -17.60 3.45
N ARG A 60 -5.56 -16.29 3.53
CA ARG A 60 -5.01 -15.64 4.73
C ARG A 60 -6.05 -14.78 5.46
N GLN A 61 -7.32 -15.03 5.26
CA GLN A 61 -8.39 -14.20 5.81
C GLN A 61 -8.33 -14.07 7.34
N LYS A 62 -8.09 -15.16 8.03
CA LYS A 62 -8.00 -15.15 9.49
C LYS A 62 -6.81 -14.33 9.97
N GLU A 63 -5.66 -14.54 9.38
CA GLU A 63 -4.43 -13.79 9.69
C GLU A 63 -4.61 -12.30 9.40
N ARG A 64 -5.27 -11.99 8.29
CA ARG A 64 -5.58 -10.62 7.91
C ARG A 64 -6.40 -9.91 8.98
N GLU A 65 -7.45 -10.56 9.47
CA GLU A 65 -8.31 -9.98 10.50
C GLU A 65 -7.53 -9.69 11.79
N GLU A 66 -6.63 -10.59 12.17
CA GLU A 66 -5.84 -10.46 13.39
C GLU A 66 -4.77 -9.35 13.27
N ARG A 67 -4.12 -9.23 12.11
CA ARG A 67 -2.98 -8.33 11.93
C ARG A 67 -3.36 -6.98 11.32
N TYR A 68 -4.36 -6.95 10.48
CA TYR A 68 -4.71 -5.78 9.67
C TYR A 68 -6.09 -5.21 10.03
N GLY A 69 -7.04 -6.05 10.35
CA GLY A 69 -8.40 -5.62 10.68
C GLY A 69 -9.28 -5.46 9.44
N ARG A 70 -10.29 -4.61 9.56
CA ARG A 70 -11.34 -4.46 8.56
C ARG A 70 -11.10 -3.31 7.59
N HIS A 71 -9.88 -3.10 7.20
CA HIS A 71 -9.56 -2.13 6.17
C HIS A 71 -9.64 -2.79 4.79
N ARG A 72 -9.79 -1.98 3.74
CA ARG A 72 -9.78 -2.54 2.40
C ARG A 72 -8.41 -3.12 2.05
N SER A 73 -8.37 -4.00 1.06
CA SER A 73 -7.13 -4.59 0.58
C SER A 73 -6.23 -3.55 -0.05
N VAL A 74 -4.92 -3.76 0.05
CA VAL A 74 -3.93 -2.95 -0.67
C VAL A 74 -4.15 -3.10 -2.17
N SER A 75 -4.12 -1.99 -2.88
CA SER A 75 -4.37 -1.94 -4.31
C SER A 75 -3.42 -0.95 -4.99
N VAL A 76 -3.44 -0.91 -6.31
CA VAL A 76 -2.68 0.06 -7.10
C VAL A 76 -2.99 1.47 -6.61
N GLY A 77 -1.94 2.24 -6.31
CA GLY A 77 -2.08 3.58 -5.76
C GLY A 77 -1.82 3.67 -4.26
N ASP A 78 -1.83 2.56 -3.55
CA ASP A 78 -1.50 2.53 -2.14
C ASP A 78 0.01 2.48 -1.93
N VAL A 79 0.45 2.78 -0.72
CA VAL A 79 1.87 2.90 -0.40
C VAL A 79 2.16 2.10 0.87
N ILE A 80 3.30 1.42 0.89
CA ILE A 80 3.77 0.72 2.08
C ILE A 80 5.07 1.39 2.54
N GLU A 81 5.11 1.85 3.78
CA GLU A 81 6.32 2.40 4.37
C GLU A 81 7.01 1.33 5.21
N VAL A 82 8.29 1.09 4.91
CA VAL A 82 9.12 0.14 5.64
C VAL A 82 10.45 0.83 5.95
N SER A 83 10.76 0.98 7.24
CA SER A 83 12.01 1.62 7.68
C SER A 83 12.26 2.98 7.02
N GLY A 84 11.20 3.78 6.90
CA GLY A 84 11.28 5.12 6.33
C GLY A 84 11.26 5.19 4.81
N ILE A 85 11.22 4.05 4.12
CA ILE A 85 11.16 3.99 2.67
C ILE A 85 9.72 3.70 2.25
N ASN A 86 9.20 4.50 1.32
CA ASN A 86 7.85 4.32 0.79
C ASN A 86 7.88 3.57 -0.52
N TYR A 87 7.10 2.50 -0.60
CA TYR A 87 6.93 1.68 -1.81
C TYR A 87 5.53 1.90 -2.37
N PHE A 88 5.45 2.48 -3.55
CA PHE A 88 4.18 2.69 -4.25
C PHE A 88 3.77 1.41 -4.96
N CYS A 89 2.52 0.98 -4.75
CA CYS A 89 1.96 -0.17 -5.44
C CYS A 89 1.52 0.23 -6.84
N ASP A 90 2.26 -0.23 -7.84
CA ASP A 90 1.93 0.00 -9.25
C ASP A 90 1.25 -1.24 -9.84
N SER A 91 0.75 -1.12 -11.06
CA SER A 91 0.10 -2.23 -11.76
C SER A 91 1.05 -3.37 -12.10
N VAL A 92 2.34 -3.10 -12.19
CA VAL A 92 3.38 -4.10 -12.55
C VAL A 92 4.43 -4.27 -11.46
N GLY A 93 4.12 -3.98 -10.23
CA GLY A 93 5.05 -4.14 -9.12
C GLY A 93 5.14 -2.89 -8.25
N TRP A 94 6.32 -2.62 -7.71
CA TRP A 94 6.52 -1.58 -6.71
C TRP A 94 7.53 -0.55 -7.17
N VAL A 95 7.25 0.70 -6.85
CA VAL A 95 8.14 1.82 -7.15
C VAL A 95 8.50 2.53 -5.84
N GLU A 96 9.78 2.66 -5.56
CA GLU A 96 10.24 3.41 -4.39
C GLU A 96 10.06 4.91 -4.64
N ILE A 97 9.46 5.60 -3.67
CA ILE A 97 9.16 7.02 -3.82
C ILE A 97 9.67 7.88 -2.67
#